data_fdfc6e941501a6e52756f0fb5b4b0f19
#
_entry.id   fdfc6e941501a6e52756f0fb5b4b0f19
#
_cell.length_a   1.000
_cell.length_b   1.000
_cell.length_c   1.000
_cell.angle_alpha   90.00
_cell.angle_beta   90.00
_cell.angle_gamma   90.00
#
_symmetry.space_group_name_H-M   'P 1'
#
loop_
_entity.id
_entity.type
_entity.pdbx_description
1 polymer ?
#
loop_
_entity_poly.entity_id
_entity_poly.type
_entity_poly.pdbx_seq_one_letter_code
_entity_poly.pdbx_strand_id
1 'polypeptide(L)'
;MFIDNEGDPTVAAQELKAISDAESSPPSEPSPYISNVVERDLANLHLRDHSDSSLFSIHTSAAPGLQNGKGAFATRDIRRGDRILSEKPIFSIPDGAPKPLRHTAIESAVQKLSPTHLVKYLSLQNSHDNCSCSLRPLPGIFDTNAFGVSSNSGGICLRASRFNHSCSPNAKFTFNSKRGELRIYALGTIRRGEEIFVGYINEDLLGKRLYGSIRQLRQATLRTHYHFTCQCSACSLSEAEAEMSDARRQRVYEIWESLGRFSTTQGAQCLTVIVEAIHLLQEEGYLSDADDFTDKAGFFSAFHSDWVSTRYWVNLTYNTRVAEYGEDSAQAADVRKEYRNPKSYILAGMGPPKDLTRFRV
;
A
#
# COMPACT_ATOMS: atom_id res chain seq x y z
N MET A 1 -24.99 -12.16 -34.91
CA MET A 1 -26.31 -11.59 -34.62
C MET A 1 -26.08 -10.65 -33.41
N PHE A 2 -25.70 -9.41 -33.72
CA PHE A 2 -25.48 -8.36 -32.70
C PHE A 2 -26.85 -7.77 -32.37
N ILE A 3 -27.17 -7.67 -31.10
CA ILE A 3 -28.34 -6.95 -30.59
C ILE A 3 -27.80 -5.64 -30.02
N ASP A 4 -27.97 -4.56 -30.77
CA ASP A 4 -27.78 -3.17 -30.32
C ASP A 4 -28.91 -2.85 -29.34
N ASN A 5 -28.54 -2.56 -28.09
CA ASN A 5 -29.44 -1.94 -27.10
C ASN A 5 -29.14 -0.43 -27.08
N GLU A 6 -29.78 0.31 -27.96
CA GLU A 6 -29.87 1.78 -27.84
C GLU A 6 -30.77 2.11 -26.66
N GLY A 7 -30.16 2.54 -25.54
CA GLY A 7 -30.91 3.08 -24.41
C GLY A 7 -31.62 4.40 -24.79
N ASP A 8 -32.87 4.52 -24.36
CA ASP A 8 -33.75 5.69 -24.62
C ASP A 8 -33.04 7.01 -24.23
N PRO A 9 -32.82 7.94 -25.18
CA PRO A 9 -32.16 9.23 -24.92
C PRO A 9 -32.86 10.11 -23.86
N THR A 10 -34.13 9.86 -23.60
CA THR A 10 -34.92 10.61 -22.57
C THR A 10 -34.56 10.22 -21.16
N VAL A 11 -34.17 8.98 -20.92
CA VAL A 11 -33.70 8.49 -19.59
C VAL A 11 -32.34 9.06 -19.26
N ALA A 12 -31.43 9.06 -20.23
CA ALA A 12 -30.06 9.62 -20.06
C ALA A 12 -30.13 11.14 -19.82
N ALA A 13 -31.08 11.87 -20.47
CA ALA A 13 -31.26 13.31 -20.25
C ALA A 13 -31.85 13.61 -18.87
N GLN A 14 -32.71 12.75 -18.34
CA GLN A 14 -33.27 12.90 -16.99
C GLN A 14 -32.22 12.60 -15.90
N GLU A 15 -31.36 11.59 -16.10
CA GLU A 15 -30.28 11.33 -15.19
C GLU A 15 -29.21 12.42 -15.18
N LEU A 16 -28.85 12.99 -16.34
CA LEU A 16 -27.96 14.15 -16.44
C LEU A 16 -28.51 15.40 -15.77
N LYS A 17 -29.81 15.63 -15.85
CA LYS A 17 -30.48 16.77 -15.17
C LYS A 17 -30.50 16.57 -13.64
N ALA A 18 -30.76 15.36 -13.16
CA ALA A 18 -30.68 15.03 -11.73
C ALA A 18 -29.26 15.17 -11.16
N ILE A 19 -28.22 14.90 -11.95
CA ILE A 19 -26.82 15.11 -11.59
C ILE A 19 -26.47 16.59 -11.52
N SER A 20 -26.94 17.40 -12.51
CA SER A 20 -26.77 18.88 -12.53
C SER A 20 -27.44 19.55 -11.34
N ASP A 21 -28.65 19.11 -10.99
CA ASP A 21 -29.41 19.68 -9.86
C ASP A 21 -28.78 19.28 -8.49
N ALA A 22 -28.07 18.16 -8.42
CA ALA A 22 -27.33 17.74 -7.23
C ALA A 22 -26.02 18.54 -7.02
N GLU A 23 -25.37 19.01 -8.11
CA GLU A 23 -24.17 19.84 -8.06
C GLU A 23 -24.47 21.31 -7.66
N SER A 24 -25.68 21.78 -7.83
CA SER A 24 -26.08 23.15 -7.51
C SER A 24 -26.60 23.36 -6.08
N SER A 25 -26.67 22.31 -5.27
CA SER A 25 -27.11 22.40 -3.87
C SER A 25 -25.97 22.93 -2.99
N PRO A 26 -26.22 23.97 -2.14
CA PRO A 26 -25.20 24.42 -1.19
C PRO A 26 -24.82 23.28 -0.25
N PRO A 27 -23.58 23.26 0.27
CA PRO A 27 -23.14 22.21 1.19
C PRO A 27 -24.11 22.14 2.38
N SER A 28 -24.71 20.97 2.59
CA SER A 28 -25.61 20.74 3.72
C SER A 28 -24.81 20.95 5.01
N GLU A 29 -25.33 21.77 5.93
CA GLU A 29 -24.76 21.87 7.27
C GLU A 29 -24.62 20.47 7.90
N PRO A 30 -23.56 20.22 8.69
CA PRO A 30 -23.40 18.93 9.36
C PRO A 30 -24.64 18.63 10.19
N SER A 31 -25.11 17.38 10.12
CA SER A 31 -26.28 16.93 10.87
C SER A 31 -26.17 17.39 12.33
N PRO A 32 -27.26 17.85 12.97
CA PRO A 32 -27.28 18.25 14.40
C PRO A 32 -26.71 17.19 15.33
N TYR A 33 -26.78 15.92 14.93
CA TYR A 33 -26.16 14.80 15.66
C TYR A 33 -24.62 14.91 15.66
N ILE A 34 -24.01 15.24 14.53
CA ILE A 34 -22.55 15.38 14.40
C ILE A 34 -22.06 16.59 15.20
N SER A 35 -22.74 17.74 15.10
CA SER A 35 -22.41 18.96 15.86
C SER A 35 -22.47 18.73 17.37
N ASN A 36 -23.52 18.09 17.86
CA ASN A 36 -23.72 17.82 19.29
C ASN A 36 -22.71 16.82 19.88
N VAL A 37 -22.26 15.84 19.08
CA VAL A 37 -21.24 14.86 19.52
C VAL A 37 -19.86 15.51 19.55
N VAL A 38 -19.53 16.33 18.56
CA VAL A 38 -18.23 17.01 18.43
C VAL A 38 -18.01 18.01 19.56
N GLU A 39 -19.00 18.86 19.90
CA GLU A 39 -18.86 19.84 20.97
C GLU A 39 -18.72 19.21 22.36
N ARG A 40 -19.38 18.08 22.61
CA ARG A 40 -19.41 17.44 23.93
C ARG A 40 -18.18 16.60 24.23
N ASP A 41 -17.58 15.98 23.25
CA ASP A 41 -16.52 14.98 23.44
C ASP A 41 -15.12 15.47 23.05
N LEU A 42 -14.98 16.51 22.19
CA LEU A 42 -13.67 17.09 21.88
C LEU A 42 -12.95 17.67 23.11
N ALA A 43 -13.68 18.22 24.07
CA ALA A 43 -13.12 18.77 25.30
C ALA A 43 -12.52 17.69 26.22
N ASN A 44 -12.96 16.43 26.11
CA ASN A 44 -12.55 15.31 26.96
C ASN A 44 -11.57 14.35 26.26
N LEU A 45 -11.24 14.58 24.98
CA LEU A 45 -10.35 13.74 24.19
C LEU A 45 -8.88 14.07 24.42
N HIS A 46 -8.39 13.94 25.62
CA HIS A 46 -7.04 13.43 25.81
C HIS A 46 -7.08 11.96 25.40
N LEU A 47 -6.79 11.73 24.10
CA LEU A 47 -6.64 10.40 23.52
C LEU A 47 -5.53 9.64 24.26
N ARG A 48 -5.84 9.12 25.44
CA ARG A 48 -5.12 7.96 25.95
C ARG A 48 -5.58 6.80 25.09
N ASP A 49 -4.90 6.64 23.93
CA ASP A 49 -5.03 5.42 23.16
C ASP A 49 -4.32 4.29 23.93
N HIS A 50 -4.99 3.81 24.97
CA HIS A 50 -4.63 2.59 25.69
C HIS A 50 -5.02 1.38 24.85
N SER A 51 -4.69 1.41 23.55
CA SER A 51 -4.76 0.22 22.74
C SER A 51 -3.53 -0.64 23.01
N ASP A 52 -3.75 -1.91 23.16
CA ASP A 52 -2.85 -3.03 23.46
C ASP A 52 -1.68 -3.26 22.51
N SER A 53 -1.20 -2.23 21.81
CA SER A 53 -0.04 -2.32 20.96
C SER A 53 1.21 -1.98 21.78
N SER A 54 1.83 -3.00 22.31
CA SER A 54 3.15 -2.88 22.94
C SER A 54 4.26 -2.42 21.98
N LEU A 55 4.01 -2.34 20.67
CA LEU A 55 5.02 -2.09 19.64
C LEU A 55 5.11 -0.64 19.17
N PHE A 56 4.04 0.14 19.24
CA PHE A 56 4.07 1.54 18.82
C PHE A 56 3.14 2.42 19.66
N SER A 57 3.41 3.72 19.63
CA SER A 57 2.59 4.78 20.21
C SER A 57 2.39 5.90 19.21
N ILE A 58 1.30 6.66 19.34
CA ILE A 58 0.97 7.76 18.44
C ILE A 58 1.38 9.08 19.10
N HIS A 59 2.23 9.83 18.41
CA HIS A 59 2.72 11.14 18.84
C HIS A 59 2.61 12.16 17.71
N THR A 60 2.84 13.44 18.03
CA THR A 60 3.05 14.46 16.99
C THR A 60 4.30 14.10 16.20
N SER A 61 4.16 14.00 14.87
CA SER A 61 5.29 13.74 13.98
C SER A 61 6.04 15.02 13.71
N ALA A 62 7.37 14.95 13.78
CA ALA A 62 8.28 15.99 13.32
C ALA A 62 8.66 15.80 11.83
N ALA A 63 8.07 14.82 11.14
CA ALA A 63 8.38 14.56 9.74
C ALA A 63 8.10 15.80 8.89
N PRO A 64 9.07 16.26 8.09
CA PRO A 64 8.92 17.46 7.28
C PRO A 64 7.72 17.33 6.31
N GLY A 65 6.92 18.40 6.19
CA GLY A 65 5.72 18.41 5.34
C GLY A 65 4.42 17.96 6.05
N LEU A 66 4.48 17.45 7.27
CA LEU A 66 3.34 17.09 8.09
C LEU A 66 3.14 18.16 9.17
N GLN A 67 2.48 19.26 8.84
CA GLN A 67 2.18 20.36 9.78
C GLN A 67 1.39 19.82 10.98
N ASN A 68 2.08 19.58 12.11
CA ASN A 68 1.48 19.06 13.36
C ASN A 68 0.70 17.73 13.22
N GLY A 69 0.97 16.94 12.17
CA GLY A 69 0.38 15.64 11.97
C GLY A 69 0.78 14.65 13.07
N LYS A 70 -0.01 13.59 13.24
CA LYS A 70 0.34 12.48 14.14
C LYS A 70 1.09 11.41 13.34
N GLY A 71 2.04 10.73 14.00
CA GLY A 71 2.77 9.59 13.47
C GLY A 71 2.79 8.41 14.45
N ALA A 72 3.11 7.23 13.95
CA ALA A 72 3.30 6.02 14.73
C ALA A 72 4.80 5.81 15.01
N PHE A 73 5.18 5.69 16.29
CA PHE A 73 6.59 5.57 16.71
C PHE A 73 6.82 4.28 17.48
N ALA A 74 7.89 3.56 17.17
CA ALA A 74 8.26 2.32 17.82
C ALA A 74 8.52 2.53 19.31
N THR A 75 7.87 1.75 20.19
CA THR A 75 8.07 1.78 21.64
C THR A 75 9.24 0.93 22.12
N ARG A 76 9.69 0.01 21.27
CA ARG A 76 10.87 -0.86 21.43
C ARG A 76 11.41 -1.21 20.05
N ASP A 77 12.55 -1.86 19.98
CA ASP A 77 13.07 -2.40 18.74
C ASP A 77 12.09 -3.44 18.16
N ILE A 78 11.79 -3.29 16.87
CA ILE A 78 10.90 -4.14 16.07
C ILE A 78 11.75 -4.84 15.03
N ARG A 79 11.58 -6.14 14.83
CA ARG A 79 12.36 -6.93 13.88
C ARG A 79 11.59 -7.09 12.56
N ARG A 80 12.31 -7.34 11.48
CA ARG A 80 11.70 -7.71 10.20
C ARG A 80 10.71 -8.86 10.39
N GLY A 81 9.50 -8.70 9.84
CA GLY A 81 8.43 -9.68 9.90
C GLY A 81 7.56 -9.60 11.17
N ASP A 82 7.94 -8.79 12.17
CA ASP A 82 7.06 -8.55 13.30
C ASP A 82 5.78 -7.86 12.84
N ARG A 83 4.63 -8.39 13.26
CA ARG A 83 3.32 -7.76 12.99
C ARG A 83 3.10 -6.62 13.97
N ILE A 84 3.17 -5.40 13.45
CA ILE A 84 3.03 -4.15 14.22
C ILE A 84 1.57 -3.88 14.57
N LEU A 85 0.65 -4.14 13.62
CA LEU A 85 -0.78 -3.86 13.77
C LEU A 85 -1.62 -4.94 13.12
N SER A 86 -2.77 -5.25 13.73
CA SER A 86 -3.90 -5.95 13.11
C SER A 86 -5.16 -5.19 13.49
N GLU A 87 -5.95 -4.74 12.49
CA GLU A 87 -7.11 -3.88 12.71
C GLU A 87 -8.21 -4.18 11.69
N LYS A 88 -9.46 -4.28 12.15
CA LYS A 88 -10.61 -4.37 11.25
C LYS A 88 -11.07 -2.98 10.85
N PRO A 89 -11.44 -2.75 9.58
CA PRO A 89 -12.05 -1.48 9.18
C PRO A 89 -13.31 -1.19 9.99
N ILE A 90 -13.49 0.06 10.43
CA ILE A 90 -14.73 0.48 11.12
C ILE A 90 -15.91 0.59 10.14
N PHE A 91 -15.63 0.85 8.88
CA PHE A 91 -16.53 0.71 7.73
C PHE A 91 -15.71 0.65 6.43
N SER A 92 -16.35 0.19 5.35
CA SER A 92 -15.77 0.16 4.01
C SER A 92 -16.79 0.64 2.98
N ILE A 93 -16.29 1.24 1.88
CA ILE A 93 -17.08 1.76 0.77
C ILE A 93 -16.59 1.10 -0.51
N PRO A 94 -17.48 0.52 -1.34
CA PRO A 94 -17.12 0.01 -2.65
C PRO A 94 -16.57 1.11 -3.56
N ASP A 95 -15.55 0.76 -4.36
CA ASP A 95 -15.00 1.62 -5.40
C ASP A 95 -15.89 1.58 -6.66
N GLY A 96 -15.68 2.54 -7.58
CA GLY A 96 -16.33 2.54 -8.89
C GLY A 96 -17.71 3.21 -8.94
N ALA A 97 -18.31 3.59 -7.79
CA ALA A 97 -19.52 4.38 -7.80
C ALA A 97 -19.22 5.84 -8.23
N PRO A 98 -20.14 6.52 -8.97
CA PRO A 98 -20.03 7.95 -9.25
C PRO A 98 -19.83 8.76 -7.97
N LYS A 99 -19.02 9.83 -8.03
CA LYS A 99 -18.65 10.65 -6.85
C LYS A 99 -19.83 11.02 -5.95
N PRO A 100 -20.98 11.54 -6.47
CA PRO A 100 -22.12 11.92 -5.61
C PRO A 100 -22.67 10.74 -4.80
N LEU A 101 -22.83 9.57 -5.42
CA LEU A 101 -23.31 8.36 -4.75
C LEU A 101 -22.30 7.83 -3.73
N ARG A 102 -21.01 7.89 -4.05
CA ARG A 102 -19.93 7.51 -3.14
C ARG A 102 -19.91 8.43 -1.92
N HIS A 103 -20.04 9.74 -2.09
CA HIS A 103 -20.11 10.71 -0.99
C HIS A 103 -21.30 10.43 -0.07
N THR A 104 -22.50 10.21 -0.63
CA THR A 104 -23.70 9.85 0.15
C THR A 104 -23.49 8.54 0.93
N ALA A 105 -22.83 7.53 0.32
CA ALA A 105 -22.54 6.28 0.99
C ALA A 105 -21.57 6.47 2.17
N ILE A 106 -20.52 7.30 2.01
CA ILE A 106 -19.58 7.65 3.08
C ILE A 106 -20.32 8.36 4.22
N GLU A 107 -21.10 9.39 3.93
CA GLU A 107 -21.85 10.14 4.93
C GLU A 107 -22.82 9.24 5.71
N SER A 108 -23.55 8.36 5.00
CA SER A 108 -24.42 7.37 5.62
C SER A 108 -23.68 6.37 6.50
N ALA A 109 -22.48 5.93 6.11
CA ALA A 109 -21.65 5.03 6.92
C ALA A 109 -21.15 5.72 8.18
N VAL A 110 -20.70 6.99 8.06
CA VAL A 110 -20.22 7.80 9.20
C VAL A 110 -21.34 8.07 10.21
N GLN A 111 -22.56 8.34 9.75
CA GLN A 111 -23.73 8.55 10.64
C GLN A 111 -24.09 7.31 11.48
N LYS A 112 -23.70 6.11 11.03
CA LYS A 112 -23.94 4.85 11.76
C LYS A 112 -22.84 4.51 12.75
N LEU A 113 -21.77 5.30 12.82
CA LEU A 113 -20.68 5.06 13.76
C LEU A 113 -21.13 5.28 15.21
N SER A 114 -20.55 4.51 16.14
CA SER A 114 -20.67 4.83 17.55
C SER A 114 -20.05 6.20 17.85
N PRO A 115 -20.47 6.91 18.91
CA PRO A 115 -19.89 8.20 19.29
C PRO A 115 -18.37 8.18 19.38
N THR A 116 -17.81 7.13 19.97
CA THR A 116 -16.35 6.96 20.10
C THR A 116 -15.67 6.81 18.74
N HIS A 117 -16.22 6.03 17.81
CA HIS A 117 -15.67 5.88 16.46
C HIS A 117 -15.83 7.16 15.64
N LEU A 118 -16.96 7.85 15.77
CA LEU A 118 -17.20 9.11 15.08
C LEU A 118 -16.15 10.16 15.45
N VAL A 119 -15.90 10.35 16.73
CA VAL A 119 -14.89 11.30 17.22
C VAL A 119 -13.49 10.93 16.71
N LYS A 120 -13.11 9.66 16.77
CA LYS A 120 -11.82 9.18 16.23
C LYS A 120 -11.72 9.39 14.71
N TYR A 121 -12.80 9.16 13.96
CA TYR A 121 -12.86 9.41 12.53
C TYR A 121 -12.66 10.90 12.20
N LEU A 122 -13.39 11.77 12.87
CA LEU A 122 -13.30 13.23 12.69
C LEU A 122 -11.93 13.80 13.12
N SER A 123 -11.16 13.07 13.93
CA SER A 123 -9.78 13.44 14.30
C SER A 123 -8.73 13.02 13.28
N LEU A 124 -9.11 12.29 12.21
CA LEU A 124 -8.19 11.92 11.13
C LEU A 124 -7.87 13.15 10.28
N GLN A 125 -6.72 13.09 9.60
CA GLN A 125 -6.31 14.15 8.68
C GLN A 125 -7.27 14.23 7.49
N ASN A 126 -7.61 15.45 7.07
CA ASN A 126 -8.25 15.72 5.80
C ASN A 126 -7.30 16.54 4.92
N SER A 127 -6.67 15.92 3.94
CA SER A 127 -5.77 16.61 3.01
C SER A 127 -6.50 17.53 2.02
N HIS A 128 -7.84 17.44 1.97
CA HIS A 128 -8.69 18.22 1.07
C HIS A 128 -9.23 19.52 1.70
N ASP A 129 -8.96 19.79 2.98
CA ASP A 129 -9.49 21.00 3.66
C ASP A 129 -9.05 22.33 3.00
N ASN A 130 -7.86 22.34 2.38
CA ASN A 130 -7.29 23.53 1.77
C ASN A 130 -7.17 23.43 0.23
N CYS A 131 -7.81 22.43 -0.39
CA CYS A 131 -7.81 22.32 -1.84
C CYS A 131 -9.06 22.96 -2.46
N SER A 132 -8.93 23.39 -3.71
CA SER A 132 -10.08 23.86 -4.52
C SER A 132 -11.00 22.73 -5.02
N CYS A 133 -10.82 21.50 -4.49
CA CYS A 133 -11.49 20.32 -4.99
C CYS A 133 -12.93 20.14 -4.52
N SER A 134 -13.48 21.10 -3.73
CA SER A 134 -14.89 21.13 -3.26
C SER A 134 -15.36 19.83 -2.58
N LEU A 135 -14.43 19.05 -2.01
CA LEU A 135 -14.81 17.86 -1.24
C LEU A 135 -15.42 18.25 0.10
N ARG A 136 -16.56 17.64 0.41
CA ARG A 136 -17.15 17.76 1.74
C ARG A 136 -16.23 17.16 2.79
N PRO A 137 -16.23 17.64 4.06
CA PRO A 137 -15.29 17.19 5.09
C PRO A 137 -15.27 15.66 5.29
N LEU A 138 -16.43 15.01 5.37
CA LEU A 138 -16.48 13.56 5.62
C LEU A 138 -15.91 12.72 4.46
N PRO A 139 -16.30 12.93 3.19
CA PRO A 139 -15.62 12.30 2.06
C PRO A 139 -14.13 12.63 1.97
N GLY A 140 -13.72 13.85 2.25
CA GLY A 140 -12.31 14.26 2.24
C GLY A 140 -11.48 13.49 3.27
N ILE A 141 -11.98 13.29 4.49
CA ILE A 141 -11.35 12.45 5.50
C ILE A 141 -11.24 11.00 4.99
N PHE A 142 -12.30 10.46 4.37
CA PHE A 142 -12.28 9.11 3.82
C PHE A 142 -11.22 8.97 2.74
N ASP A 143 -11.20 9.85 1.76
CA ASP A 143 -10.26 9.81 0.63
C ASP A 143 -8.79 9.97 1.06
N THR A 144 -8.55 10.70 2.14
CA THR A 144 -7.21 10.84 2.73
C THR A 144 -6.73 9.58 3.45
N ASN A 145 -7.64 8.80 4.08
CA ASN A 145 -7.26 7.78 5.07
C ASN A 145 -7.67 6.34 4.72
N ALA A 146 -8.40 6.13 3.62
CA ALA A 146 -8.89 4.81 3.26
C ALA A 146 -7.76 3.89 2.76
N PHE A 147 -7.79 2.65 3.24
CA PHE A 147 -6.93 1.56 2.77
C PHE A 147 -7.71 0.64 1.84
N GLY A 148 -7.07 0.08 0.83
CA GLY A 148 -7.66 -1.02 0.06
C GLY A 148 -7.92 -2.24 0.96
N VAL A 149 -9.20 -2.60 1.12
CA VAL A 149 -9.64 -3.73 1.96
C VAL A 149 -10.23 -4.88 1.15
N SER A 150 -10.31 -4.69 -0.15
CA SER A 150 -10.57 -5.72 -1.17
C SER A 150 -10.12 -5.18 -2.52
N SER A 151 -10.27 -5.95 -3.60
CA SER A 151 -9.98 -5.49 -4.97
C SER A 151 -10.79 -4.27 -5.38
N ASN A 152 -11.95 -4.02 -4.75
CA ASN A 152 -12.92 -3.01 -5.16
C ASN A 152 -13.52 -2.24 -3.97
N SER A 153 -12.79 -2.06 -2.87
CA SER A 153 -13.31 -1.30 -1.72
C SER A 153 -12.20 -0.64 -0.92
N GLY A 154 -12.44 0.61 -0.55
CA GLY A 154 -11.67 1.32 0.47
C GLY A 154 -12.29 1.17 1.86
N GLY A 155 -11.48 1.10 2.92
CA GLY A 155 -11.97 1.00 4.30
C GLY A 155 -11.15 1.85 5.27
N ILE A 156 -11.79 2.31 6.35
CA ILE A 156 -11.16 3.13 7.38
C ILE A 156 -10.68 2.26 8.54
N CYS A 157 -9.36 2.28 8.77
CA CYS A 157 -8.68 1.69 9.91
C CYS A 157 -8.07 2.81 10.75
N LEU A 158 -8.71 3.14 11.89
CA LEU A 158 -8.42 4.36 12.68
C LEU A 158 -6.98 4.45 13.18
N ARG A 159 -6.37 3.31 13.52
CA ARG A 159 -4.98 3.26 14.00
C ARG A 159 -4.01 3.22 12.83
N ALA A 160 -4.32 2.43 11.79
CA ALA A 160 -3.50 2.36 10.59
C ALA A 160 -3.39 3.72 9.89
N SER A 161 -4.45 4.54 9.92
CA SER A 161 -4.46 5.92 9.37
C SER A 161 -3.52 6.90 10.10
N ARG A 162 -2.79 6.46 11.14
CA ARG A 162 -1.78 7.26 11.83
C ARG A 162 -0.34 6.97 11.39
N PHE A 163 -0.17 6.01 10.48
CA PHE A 163 1.14 5.70 9.91
C PHE A 163 1.39 6.60 8.70
N ASN A 164 2.46 7.38 8.77
CA ASN A 164 2.81 8.33 7.73
C ASN A 164 3.50 7.67 6.53
N HIS A 165 3.63 8.42 5.45
CA HIS A 165 4.21 7.96 4.20
C HIS A 165 5.73 8.11 4.14
N SER A 166 6.39 7.10 3.55
CA SER A 166 7.73 7.21 2.97
C SER A 166 7.79 6.54 1.60
N CYS A 167 8.58 7.08 0.68
CA CYS A 167 8.88 6.45 -0.61
C CYS A 167 9.90 5.30 -0.51
N SER A 168 10.53 5.12 0.67
CA SER A 168 11.28 3.94 1.10
C SER A 168 10.79 3.57 2.49
N PRO A 169 9.62 2.90 2.59
CA PRO A 169 8.95 2.63 3.85
C PRO A 169 9.71 1.56 4.65
N ASN A 170 9.61 1.63 5.99
CA ASN A 170 10.15 0.62 6.89
C ASN A 170 9.08 -0.38 7.37
N ALA A 171 7.82 -0.19 6.95
CA ALA A 171 6.72 -1.10 7.20
C ALA A 171 5.80 -1.21 5.98
N LYS A 172 5.11 -2.32 5.85
CA LYS A 172 4.15 -2.62 4.77
C LYS A 172 2.80 -2.97 5.34
N PHE A 173 1.75 -2.39 4.78
CA PHE A 173 0.40 -2.83 5.09
C PHE A 173 -0.10 -3.86 4.06
N THR A 174 -0.96 -4.75 4.52
CA THR A 174 -1.64 -5.73 3.70
C THR A 174 -3.02 -6.04 4.28
N PHE A 175 -3.97 -6.42 3.44
CA PHE A 175 -5.29 -6.83 3.91
C PHE A 175 -5.43 -8.36 3.87
N ASN A 176 -5.69 -8.97 5.01
CA ASN A 176 -5.99 -10.39 5.10
C ASN A 176 -7.51 -10.61 4.93
N SER A 177 -7.94 -10.95 3.72
CA SER A 177 -9.35 -11.11 3.38
C SER A 177 -10.03 -12.25 4.16
N LYS A 178 -9.29 -13.30 4.54
CA LYS A 178 -9.84 -14.42 5.33
C LYS A 178 -10.25 -14.00 6.74
N ARG A 179 -9.56 -12.99 7.30
CA ARG A 179 -9.84 -12.46 8.65
C ARG A 179 -10.57 -11.12 8.64
N GLY A 180 -10.62 -10.45 7.48
CA GLY A 180 -11.17 -9.11 7.35
C GLY A 180 -10.36 -8.07 8.11
N GLU A 181 -9.03 -8.18 8.12
CA GLU A 181 -8.13 -7.35 8.91
C GLU A 181 -7.05 -6.71 8.03
N LEU A 182 -6.84 -5.40 8.21
CA LEU A 182 -5.64 -4.73 7.77
C LEU A 182 -4.50 -5.06 8.74
N ARG A 183 -3.35 -5.42 8.21
CA ARG A 183 -2.15 -5.73 8.99
C ARG A 183 -0.98 -4.89 8.52
N ILE A 184 -0.11 -4.52 9.46
CA ILE A 184 1.14 -3.82 9.19
C ILE A 184 2.29 -4.67 9.71
N TYR A 185 3.30 -4.90 8.86
CA TYR A 185 4.49 -5.69 9.17
C TYR A 185 5.75 -4.84 8.98
N ALA A 186 6.74 -5.06 9.84
CA ALA A 186 8.05 -4.42 9.70
C ALA A 186 8.83 -5.04 8.52
N LEU A 187 9.37 -4.19 7.65
CA LEU A 187 10.19 -4.60 6.50
C LEU A 187 11.67 -4.79 6.86
N GLY A 188 12.12 -4.17 7.92
CA GLY A 188 13.46 -4.26 8.47
C GLY A 188 13.45 -4.05 9.97
N THR A 189 14.64 -3.85 10.57
CA THR A 189 14.73 -3.44 11.96
C THR A 189 14.31 -1.98 12.11
N ILE A 190 13.34 -1.71 12.99
CA ILE A 190 12.91 -0.37 13.39
C ILE A 190 13.32 -0.17 14.84
N ARG A 191 14.16 0.84 15.12
CA ARG A 191 14.66 1.09 16.46
C ARG A 191 13.61 1.77 17.31
N ARG A 192 13.69 1.58 18.63
CA ARG A 192 12.87 2.32 19.59
C ARG A 192 12.97 3.83 19.34
N GLY A 193 11.82 4.49 19.25
CA GLY A 193 11.69 5.93 19.00
C GLY A 193 11.68 6.32 17.54
N GLU A 194 12.00 5.41 16.61
CA GLU A 194 11.87 5.68 15.17
C GLU A 194 10.40 5.72 14.74
N GLU A 195 10.08 6.59 13.79
CA GLU A 195 8.77 6.64 13.17
C GLU A 195 8.60 5.48 12.19
N ILE A 196 7.40 4.91 12.20
CA ILE A 196 7.02 3.78 11.35
C ILE A 196 6.28 4.33 10.15
N PHE A 197 6.86 4.15 8.97
CA PHE A 197 6.33 4.65 7.70
C PHE A 197 5.82 3.52 6.82
N VAL A 198 4.71 3.79 6.12
CA VAL A 198 4.16 2.91 5.07
C VAL A 198 4.16 3.63 3.71
N GLY A 199 3.97 2.91 2.61
CA GLY A 199 3.78 3.49 1.29
C GLY A 199 2.31 3.82 1.04
N TYR A 200 1.96 5.08 0.76
CA TYR A 200 0.58 5.46 0.41
C TYR A 200 0.26 5.21 -1.06
N ILE A 201 1.25 5.32 -1.93
CA ILE A 201 1.10 5.19 -3.37
C ILE A 201 1.44 3.77 -3.81
N ASN A 202 0.58 3.22 -4.61
CA ASN A 202 0.66 1.85 -5.13
C ASN A 202 0.76 1.85 -6.66
N GLU A 203 0.77 0.67 -7.26
CA GLU A 203 0.86 0.47 -8.69
C GLU A 203 -0.31 1.10 -9.46
N ASP A 204 -1.53 1.05 -8.92
CA ASP A 204 -2.72 1.63 -9.55
C ASP A 204 -2.58 3.15 -9.74
N LEU A 205 -2.01 3.84 -8.74
CA LEU A 205 -1.80 5.28 -8.77
C LEU A 205 -0.57 5.70 -9.59
N LEU A 206 0.48 4.86 -9.61
CA LEU A 206 1.75 5.17 -10.27
C LEU A 206 1.84 4.65 -11.71
N GLY A 207 0.99 3.68 -12.09
CA GLY A 207 1.16 2.91 -13.32
C GLY A 207 2.40 2.00 -13.32
N LYS A 208 3.09 1.89 -12.17
CA LYS A 208 4.25 1.01 -11.94
C LYS A 208 4.51 0.83 -10.44
N ARG A 209 5.32 -0.16 -10.11
CA ARG A 209 5.74 -0.43 -8.73
C ARG A 209 6.44 0.79 -8.09
N LEU A 210 6.24 1.00 -6.80
CA LEU A 210 6.84 2.12 -6.06
C LEU A 210 8.37 2.12 -6.16
N TYR A 211 9.00 0.95 -6.07
CA TYR A 211 10.45 0.82 -6.19
C TYR A 211 10.99 1.29 -7.56
N GLY A 212 10.21 1.15 -8.63
CA GLY A 212 10.57 1.54 -9.99
C GLY A 212 10.18 2.97 -10.37
N SER A 213 9.69 3.78 -9.42
CA SER A 213 9.15 5.12 -9.70
C SER A 213 10.15 6.21 -9.38
N ILE A 214 10.40 7.10 -10.34
CA ILE A 214 11.28 8.27 -10.19
C ILE A 214 10.69 9.31 -9.23
N ARG A 215 11.55 10.15 -8.61
CA ARG A 215 11.17 11.17 -7.63
C ARG A 215 10.03 12.07 -8.12
N GLN A 216 10.15 12.57 -9.38
CA GLN A 216 9.15 13.47 -9.95
C GLN A 216 7.75 12.83 -10.01
N LEU A 217 7.66 11.56 -10.44
CA LEU A 217 6.39 10.85 -10.51
C LEU A 217 5.78 10.63 -9.11
N ARG A 218 6.59 10.17 -8.14
CA ARG A 218 6.15 9.98 -6.76
C ARG A 218 5.61 11.28 -6.14
N GLN A 219 6.35 12.38 -6.31
CA GLN A 219 5.96 13.71 -5.84
C GLN A 219 4.68 14.21 -6.50
N ALA A 220 4.54 14.04 -7.83
CA ALA A 220 3.34 14.44 -8.55
C ALA A 220 2.12 13.66 -8.06
N THR A 221 2.24 12.33 -7.92
CA THR A 221 1.16 11.46 -7.43
C THR A 221 0.71 11.84 -6.02
N LEU A 222 1.67 12.07 -5.10
CA LEU A 222 1.36 12.48 -3.73
C LEU A 222 0.69 13.86 -3.65
N ARG A 223 1.14 14.83 -4.47
CA ARG A 223 0.47 16.14 -4.55
C ARG A 223 -0.95 16.05 -5.10
N THR A 224 -1.16 15.21 -6.10
CA THR A 224 -2.49 15.06 -6.73
C THR A 224 -3.48 14.37 -5.82
N HIS A 225 -3.09 13.30 -5.13
CA HIS A 225 -4.02 12.47 -4.38
C HIS A 225 -4.07 12.78 -2.88
N TYR A 226 -2.99 13.32 -2.31
CA TYR A 226 -2.87 13.56 -0.87
C TYR A 226 -2.52 15.02 -0.52
N HIS A 227 -2.36 15.89 -1.52
CA HIS A 227 -2.11 17.33 -1.38
C HIS A 227 -0.90 17.71 -0.51
N PHE A 228 0.15 16.88 -0.49
CA PHE A 228 1.40 17.22 0.17
C PHE A 228 2.63 16.93 -0.70
N THR A 229 3.75 17.59 -0.37
CA THR A 229 5.05 17.33 -0.97
C THR A 229 5.86 16.45 -0.02
N CYS A 230 6.17 15.22 -0.44
CA CYS A 230 6.93 14.27 0.36
C CYS A 230 8.38 14.77 0.58
N GLN A 231 8.82 14.67 1.82
CA GLN A 231 10.19 15.02 2.24
C GLN A 231 10.85 13.84 2.98
N CYS A 232 10.50 12.60 2.63
CA CYS A 232 11.20 11.41 3.13
C CYS A 232 12.66 11.38 2.62
N SER A 233 13.49 10.51 3.20
CA SER A 233 14.91 10.38 2.82
C SER A 233 15.13 10.27 1.31
N ALA A 234 14.33 9.43 0.62
CA ALA A 234 14.42 9.27 -0.84
C ALA A 234 13.96 10.49 -1.66
N CYS A 235 13.14 11.39 -1.07
CA CYS A 235 12.69 12.61 -1.74
C CYS A 235 13.55 13.84 -1.42
N SER A 236 14.30 13.82 -0.32
CA SER A 236 15.16 14.93 0.16
C SER A 236 16.61 14.81 -0.29
N LEU A 237 16.94 13.87 -1.15
CA LEU A 237 18.25 13.74 -1.77
C LEU A 237 18.62 15.03 -2.55
N SER A 238 19.89 15.36 -2.60
CA SER A 238 20.41 16.38 -3.52
C SER A 238 20.05 16.03 -4.98
N GLU A 239 20.15 16.98 -5.89
CA GLU A 239 19.78 16.74 -7.29
C GLU A 239 20.60 15.61 -7.91
N ALA A 240 21.93 15.62 -7.72
CA ALA A 240 22.82 14.58 -8.23
C ALA A 240 22.54 13.19 -7.63
N GLU A 241 22.30 13.11 -6.30
CA GLU A 241 21.93 11.85 -5.64
C GLU A 241 20.56 11.34 -6.11
N ALA A 242 19.61 12.25 -6.38
CA ALA A 242 18.30 11.89 -6.87
C ALA A 242 18.34 11.37 -8.30
N GLU A 243 19.16 11.95 -9.17
CA GLU A 243 19.38 11.42 -10.53
C GLU A 243 19.94 9.99 -10.48
N MET A 244 20.91 9.72 -9.60
CA MET A 244 21.44 8.36 -9.41
C MET A 244 20.39 7.40 -8.83
N SER A 245 19.61 7.84 -7.85
CA SER A 245 18.51 7.05 -7.29
C SER A 245 17.42 6.76 -8.34
N ASP A 246 17.01 7.76 -9.10
CA ASP A 246 16.01 7.59 -10.16
C ASP A 246 16.51 6.65 -11.27
N ALA A 247 17.80 6.71 -11.63
CA ALA A 247 18.42 5.77 -12.58
C ALA A 247 18.38 4.32 -12.07
N ARG A 248 18.73 4.08 -10.79
CA ARG A 248 18.63 2.74 -10.18
C ARG A 248 17.18 2.23 -10.17
N ARG A 249 16.23 3.05 -9.74
CA ARG A 249 14.79 2.70 -9.71
C ARG A 249 14.25 2.40 -11.11
N GLN A 250 14.60 3.23 -12.09
CA GLN A 250 14.23 2.99 -13.48
C GLN A 250 14.81 1.66 -13.98
N ARG A 251 16.07 1.35 -13.64
CA ARG A 251 16.72 0.10 -14.03
C ARG A 251 16.04 -1.13 -13.39
N VAL A 252 15.65 -1.06 -12.12
CA VAL A 252 14.88 -2.13 -11.45
C VAL A 252 13.55 -2.37 -12.16
N TYR A 253 12.84 -1.30 -12.55
CA TYR A 253 11.58 -1.41 -13.28
C TYR A 253 11.77 -2.06 -14.67
N GLU A 254 12.80 -1.66 -15.43
CA GLU A 254 13.14 -2.26 -16.72
C GLU A 254 13.44 -3.76 -16.62
N ILE A 255 14.17 -4.14 -15.57
CA ILE A 255 14.43 -5.55 -15.30
C ILE A 255 13.10 -6.28 -15.03
N TRP A 256 12.26 -5.76 -14.14
CA TRP A 256 10.96 -6.36 -13.83
C TRP A 256 10.10 -6.55 -15.08
N GLU A 257 9.97 -5.53 -15.90
CA GLU A 257 9.26 -5.57 -17.19
C GLU A 257 9.84 -6.64 -18.15
N SER A 258 11.15 -6.88 -18.08
CA SER A 258 11.84 -7.84 -18.94
C SER A 258 11.64 -9.30 -18.52
N LEU A 259 11.32 -9.57 -17.23
CA LEU A 259 11.28 -10.93 -16.69
C LEU A 259 10.32 -11.87 -17.42
N GLY A 260 9.18 -11.33 -17.91
CA GLY A 260 8.21 -12.09 -18.68
C GLY A 260 8.67 -12.46 -20.10
N ARG A 261 9.75 -11.85 -20.60
CA ARG A 261 10.25 -12.04 -21.97
C ARG A 261 11.36 -13.10 -22.06
N PHE A 262 11.95 -13.50 -20.94
CA PHE A 262 12.97 -14.54 -20.94
C PHE A 262 12.36 -15.90 -21.27
N SER A 263 12.92 -16.58 -22.29
CA SER A 263 12.59 -17.97 -22.54
C SER A 263 13.20 -18.87 -21.44
N THR A 264 12.67 -20.09 -21.31
CA THR A 264 13.14 -21.05 -20.30
C THR A 264 14.61 -21.40 -20.47
N THR A 265 15.17 -21.34 -21.70
CA THR A 265 16.57 -21.62 -21.98
C THR A 265 17.53 -20.49 -21.56
N GLN A 266 17.02 -19.31 -21.28
CA GLN A 266 17.77 -18.11 -20.90
C GLN A 266 17.91 -17.94 -19.38
N GLY A 267 17.79 -19.01 -18.60
CA GLY A 267 17.81 -18.95 -17.14
C GLY A 267 19.02 -18.20 -16.56
N ALA A 268 20.24 -18.44 -17.07
CA ALA A 268 21.43 -17.73 -16.58
C ALA A 268 21.36 -16.21 -16.83
N GLN A 269 20.90 -15.77 -18.01
CA GLN A 269 20.72 -14.35 -18.32
C GLN A 269 19.66 -13.72 -17.41
N CYS A 270 18.54 -14.43 -17.19
CA CYS A 270 17.47 -13.97 -16.30
C CYS A 270 17.98 -13.82 -14.85
N LEU A 271 18.75 -14.80 -14.35
CA LEU A 271 19.32 -14.72 -13.00
C LEU A 271 20.32 -13.56 -12.86
N THR A 272 21.11 -13.26 -13.90
CA THR A 272 22.03 -12.10 -13.89
C THR A 272 21.27 -10.81 -13.60
N VAL A 273 20.20 -10.54 -14.34
CA VAL A 273 19.43 -9.29 -14.14
C VAL A 273 18.61 -9.31 -12.85
N ILE A 274 18.17 -10.46 -12.37
CA ILE A 274 17.50 -10.59 -11.06
C ILE A 274 18.45 -10.20 -9.92
N VAL A 275 19.69 -10.72 -9.95
CA VAL A 275 20.72 -10.37 -8.94
C VAL A 275 21.04 -8.87 -8.99
N GLU A 276 21.17 -8.30 -10.20
CA GLU A 276 21.32 -6.85 -10.40
C GLU A 276 20.17 -6.07 -9.74
N ALA A 277 18.91 -6.46 -10.01
CA ALA A 277 17.75 -5.79 -9.44
C ALA A 277 17.72 -5.84 -7.91
N ILE A 278 18.05 -6.99 -7.31
CA ILE A 278 18.08 -7.14 -5.85
C ILE A 278 19.18 -6.25 -5.23
N HIS A 279 20.37 -6.15 -5.84
CA HIS A 279 21.41 -5.24 -5.37
C HIS A 279 20.98 -3.78 -5.48
N LEU A 280 20.35 -3.36 -6.58
CA LEU A 280 19.84 -2.01 -6.74
C LEU A 280 18.75 -1.67 -5.72
N LEU A 281 17.86 -2.61 -5.38
CA LEU A 281 16.88 -2.43 -4.30
C LEU A 281 17.56 -2.24 -2.93
N GLN A 282 18.63 -3.00 -2.66
CA GLN A 282 19.41 -2.86 -1.43
C GLN A 282 20.12 -1.50 -1.35
N GLU A 283 20.72 -1.02 -2.45
CA GLU A 283 21.35 0.31 -2.54
C GLU A 283 20.34 1.43 -2.32
N GLU A 284 19.10 1.27 -2.79
CA GLU A 284 18.00 2.21 -2.54
C GLU A 284 17.44 2.15 -1.11
N GLY A 285 17.89 1.20 -0.27
CA GLY A 285 17.29 0.94 1.03
C GLY A 285 15.82 0.53 0.93
N TYR A 286 15.40 0.00 -0.22
CA TYR A 286 14.03 -0.47 -0.43
C TYR A 286 13.92 -1.93 -0.02
N LEU A 287 13.23 -2.17 1.08
CA LEU A 287 13.25 -3.46 1.79
C LEU A 287 12.09 -4.40 1.43
N SER A 288 11.22 -4.01 0.48
CA SER A 288 10.01 -4.74 0.09
C SER A 288 10.10 -5.29 -1.33
N ASP A 289 9.16 -6.18 -1.67
CA ASP A 289 8.86 -6.66 -3.03
C ASP A 289 10.01 -7.43 -3.72
N ALA A 290 11.04 -7.87 -2.98
CA ALA A 290 12.11 -8.69 -3.55
C ALA A 290 11.61 -10.07 -4.04
N ASP A 291 10.44 -10.52 -3.56
CA ASP A 291 9.80 -11.76 -3.99
C ASP A 291 9.33 -11.72 -5.45
N ASP A 292 9.09 -10.55 -6.03
CA ASP A 292 8.83 -10.37 -7.48
C ASP A 292 9.98 -10.94 -8.34
N PHE A 293 11.22 -10.89 -7.84
CA PHE A 293 12.42 -11.35 -8.50
C PHE A 293 12.82 -12.77 -8.10
N THR A 294 12.78 -13.05 -6.79
CA THR A 294 13.28 -14.32 -6.25
C THR A 294 12.43 -15.52 -6.63
N ASP A 295 11.11 -15.36 -6.78
CA ASP A 295 10.22 -16.42 -7.26
C ASP A 295 10.57 -16.83 -8.70
N LYS A 296 10.86 -15.85 -9.55
CA LYS A 296 11.30 -16.11 -10.93
C LYS A 296 12.64 -16.81 -10.99
N ALA A 297 13.58 -16.43 -10.09
CA ALA A 297 14.87 -17.11 -9.97
C ALA A 297 14.71 -18.58 -9.54
N GLY A 298 13.79 -18.86 -8.61
CA GLY A 298 13.42 -20.22 -8.21
C GLY A 298 12.90 -21.05 -9.38
N PHE A 299 12.02 -20.50 -10.18
CA PHE A 299 11.46 -21.15 -11.38
C PHE A 299 12.57 -21.52 -12.38
N PHE A 300 13.46 -20.62 -12.75
CA PHE A 300 14.54 -20.91 -13.70
C PHE A 300 15.54 -21.92 -13.16
N SER A 301 15.87 -21.86 -11.87
CA SER A 301 16.73 -22.83 -11.23
C SER A 301 16.11 -24.23 -11.25
N ALA A 302 14.80 -24.33 -10.95
CA ALA A 302 14.07 -25.60 -11.00
C ALA A 302 13.98 -26.17 -12.41
N PHE A 303 13.75 -25.34 -13.43
CA PHE A 303 13.73 -25.76 -14.82
C PHE A 303 15.03 -26.44 -15.24
N HIS A 304 16.17 -25.90 -14.82
CA HIS A 304 17.51 -26.44 -15.10
C HIS A 304 18.01 -27.49 -14.11
N SER A 305 17.14 -28.03 -13.25
CA SER A 305 17.49 -29.07 -12.25
C SER A 305 18.54 -28.64 -11.23
N ASP A 306 18.81 -27.34 -11.06
CA ASP A 306 19.69 -26.86 -9.99
C ASP A 306 18.89 -26.77 -8.66
N TRP A 307 18.73 -27.91 -8.01
CA TRP A 307 17.93 -28.01 -6.79
C TRP A 307 18.51 -27.23 -5.60
N VAL A 308 19.82 -26.97 -5.61
CA VAL A 308 20.49 -26.19 -4.57
C VAL A 308 20.12 -24.71 -4.71
N SER A 309 20.16 -24.14 -5.90
CA SER A 309 19.72 -22.79 -6.17
C SER A 309 18.21 -22.66 -6.06
N THR A 310 17.43 -23.66 -6.54
CA THR A 310 15.98 -23.67 -6.37
C THR A 310 15.61 -23.57 -4.90
N ARG A 311 16.21 -24.38 -4.03
CA ARG A 311 15.98 -24.34 -2.58
C ARG A 311 16.33 -22.98 -1.98
N TYR A 312 17.45 -22.41 -2.38
CA TYR A 312 17.85 -21.06 -1.95
C TYR A 312 16.83 -20.00 -2.30
N TRP A 313 16.44 -19.91 -3.57
CA TRP A 313 15.53 -18.87 -4.05
C TRP A 313 14.11 -19.02 -3.49
N VAL A 314 13.56 -20.24 -3.46
CA VAL A 314 12.22 -20.46 -2.91
C VAL A 314 12.15 -20.20 -1.41
N ASN A 315 13.22 -20.49 -0.66
CA ASN A 315 13.29 -20.13 0.76
C ASN A 315 13.27 -18.61 0.94
N LEU A 316 14.02 -17.88 0.10
CA LEU A 316 14.06 -16.43 0.15
C LEU A 316 12.69 -15.84 -0.20
N THR A 317 12.03 -16.33 -1.26
CA THR A 317 10.67 -15.94 -1.65
C THR A 317 9.66 -16.18 -0.52
N TYR A 318 9.63 -17.42 0.01
CA TYR A 318 8.69 -17.78 1.07
C TYR A 318 8.90 -16.93 2.34
N ASN A 319 10.14 -16.78 2.78
CA ASN A 319 10.45 -15.99 3.98
C ASN A 319 10.12 -14.50 3.79
N THR A 320 10.35 -13.96 2.60
CA THR A 320 9.94 -12.57 2.25
C THR A 320 8.43 -12.43 2.31
N ARG A 321 7.67 -13.33 1.68
CA ARG A 321 6.21 -13.30 1.72
C ARG A 321 5.63 -13.48 3.12
N VAL A 322 6.22 -14.36 3.93
CA VAL A 322 5.83 -14.51 5.34
C VAL A 322 6.10 -13.23 6.13
N ALA A 323 7.27 -12.62 5.95
CA ALA A 323 7.65 -11.40 6.66
C ALA A 323 6.79 -10.19 6.26
N GLU A 324 6.39 -10.07 4.99
CA GLU A 324 5.69 -8.90 4.47
C GLU A 324 4.16 -9.00 4.50
N TYR A 325 3.61 -10.23 4.44
CA TYR A 325 2.17 -10.48 4.33
C TYR A 325 1.62 -11.36 5.46
N GLY A 326 2.48 -12.05 6.19
CA GLY A 326 2.11 -13.04 7.20
C GLY A 326 2.01 -14.46 6.65
N GLU A 327 2.25 -15.45 7.52
CA GLU A 327 2.25 -16.87 7.14
C GLU A 327 0.89 -17.38 6.63
N ASP A 328 -0.22 -16.79 7.13
CA ASP A 328 -1.60 -17.15 6.74
C ASP A 328 -2.12 -16.35 5.53
N SER A 329 -1.25 -15.59 4.86
CA SER A 329 -1.58 -14.83 3.64
C SER A 329 -1.74 -15.71 2.41
N ALA A 330 -2.44 -15.20 1.39
CA ALA A 330 -2.51 -15.82 0.08
C ALA A 330 -1.12 -15.88 -0.57
N GLN A 331 -0.34 -14.80 -0.46
CA GLN A 331 1.00 -14.69 -1.03
C GLN A 331 1.97 -15.75 -0.48
N ALA A 332 1.95 -16.02 0.85
CA ALA A 332 2.76 -17.09 1.42
C ALA A 332 2.22 -18.47 1.02
N ALA A 333 0.90 -18.62 0.86
CA ALA A 333 0.27 -19.88 0.43
C ALA A 333 0.65 -20.26 -1.00
N ASP A 334 0.76 -19.29 -1.91
CA ASP A 334 1.05 -19.50 -3.33
C ASP A 334 2.39 -20.23 -3.56
N VAL A 335 3.43 -19.91 -2.79
CA VAL A 335 4.78 -20.51 -2.93
C VAL A 335 5.05 -21.65 -1.94
N ARG A 336 4.08 -21.98 -1.08
CA ARG A 336 4.26 -22.98 0.00
C ARG A 336 4.49 -24.37 -0.54
N LYS A 337 3.92 -24.72 -1.69
CA LYS A 337 4.11 -26.02 -2.35
C LYS A 337 5.56 -26.17 -2.80
N GLU A 338 6.11 -25.18 -3.47
CA GLU A 338 7.48 -25.14 -3.97
C GLU A 338 8.50 -25.03 -2.80
N TYR A 339 8.17 -24.29 -1.75
CA TYR A 339 8.95 -24.23 -0.51
C TYR A 339 9.12 -25.62 0.14
N ARG A 340 8.02 -26.40 0.21
CA ARG A 340 8.06 -27.78 0.75
C ARG A 340 8.77 -28.76 -0.17
N ASN A 341 8.56 -28.62 -1.48
CA ASN A 341 9.12 -29.48 -2.50
C ASN A 341 9.57 -28.65 -3.74
N PRO A 342 10.84 -28.26 -3.84
CA PRO A 342 11.36 -27.49 -4.99
C PRO A 342 11.10 -28.13 -6.36
N LYS A 343 10.91 -29.43 -6.40
CA LYS A 343 10.57 -30.16 -7.65
C LYS A 343 9.12 -29.97 -8.09
N SER A 344 8.31 -29.27 -7.31
CA SER A 344 6.91 -28.99 -7.65
C SER A 344 6.70 -27.75 -8.50
N TYR A 345 7.75 -26.97 -8.81
CA TYR A 345 7.66 -25.92 -9.80
C TYR A 345 7.14 -26.46 -11.12
N ILE A 346 6.32 -25.66 -11.80
CA ILE A 346 5.90 -25.98 -13.16
C ILE A 346 7.15 -26.06 -14.06
N LEU A 347 7.22 -27.05 -14.93
CA LEU A 347 8.37 -27.35 -15.81
C LEU A 347 9.68 -27.70 -15.08
N ALA A 348 9.65 -28.07 -13.79
CA ALA A 348 10.83 -28.47 -13.05
C ALA A 348 11.54 -29.67 -13.71
N GLY A 349 12.85 -29.55 -13.92
CA GLY A 349 13.68 -30.60 -14.53
C GLY A 349 13.50 -30.80 -16.04
N MET A 350 12.71 -29.97 -16.71
CA MET A 350 12.47 -30.11 -18.16
C MET A 350 13.58 -29.51 -19.03
N GLY A 351 14.44 -28.68 -18.46
CA GLY A 351 15.57 -28.08 -19.16
C GLY A 351 16.87 -28.89 -19.02
N PRO A 352 17.87 -28.59 -19.86
CA PRO A 352 19.19 -29.17 -19.67
C PRO A 352 19.76 -28.76 -18.32
N PRO A 353 20.35 -29.67 -17.55
CA PRO A 353 20.95 -29.36 -16.25
C PRO A 353 22.00 -28.25 -16.36
N LYS A 354 21.95 -27.27 -15.46
CA LYS A 354 22.92 -26.17 -15.34
C LYS A 354 23.21 -25.87 -13.88
N ASP A 355 24.45 -25.56 -13.58
CA ASP A 355 24.84 -25.00 -12.28
C ASP A 355 24.61 -23.47 -12.29
N LEU A 356 23.68 -23.00 -11.48
CA LEU A 356 23.31 -21.60 -11.33
C LEU A 356 23.67 -21.06 -9.93
N THR A 357 24.49 -21.79 -9.16
CA THR A 357 24.83 -21.45 -7.77
C THR A 357 25.56 -20.11 -7.63
N ARG A 358 26.26 -19.67 -8.68
CA ARG A 358 26.98 -18.39 -8.73
C ARG A 358 26.08 -17.14 -8.70
N PHE A 359 24.76 -17.32 -8.92
CA PHE A 359 23.80 -16.20 -8.96
C PHE A 359 23.08 -15.96 -7.64
N ARG A 360 23.54 -16.51 -6.52
CA ARG A 360 22.95 -16.21 -5.21
C ARG A 360 23.39 -14.84 -4.71
N VAL A 361 22.49 -14.12 -4.02
CA VAL A 361 22.74 -12.81 -3.38
C VAL A 361 23.04 -12.96 -1.89
#